data_e506028a67b87bd546e468ae820bdc34
#
_entry.id   e506028a67b87bd546e468ae820bdc34
#
_cell.length_a   1.000
_cell.length_b   1.000
_cell.length_c   1.000
_cell.angle_alpha   90.00
_cell.angle_beta   90.00
_cell.angle_gamma   90.00
#
_symmetry.space_group_name_H-M   'P 1'
#
loop_
_entity.id
_entity.type
_entity.pdbx_description
1 polymer ?
#
loop_
_entity_poly.entity_id
_entity_poly.type
_entity_poly.pdbx_seq_one_letter_code
_entity_poly.pdbx_strand_id
1 'polypeptide(L)'
;MMAATVPQLRTYRVVLQWDDEDPDNPGWVVTVPALPGCVTQGDTVDEALERAREAIAGYLEALAKRGEPIPPPDADWPTVSVLAPT
;
A
#
# COMPACT_ATOMS: atom_id res chain seq x y z
N MET A 1 27.52 13.16 -13.34
CA MET A 1 26.23 12.79 -13.91
C MET A 1 25.42 11.99 -12.92
N MET A 2 24.18 12.32 -12.74
CA MET A 2 23.30 11.57 -11.89
C MET A 2 22.57 10.48 -12.64
N ALA A 3 22.56 9.27 -12.08
CA ALA A 3 21.71 8.24 -12.60
C ALA A 3 20.25 8.60 -12.32
N ALA A 4 19.39 8.44 -13.29
CA ALA A 4 17.97 8.62 -13.09
C ALA A 4 17.44 7.47 -12.22
N THR A 5 16.57 7.79 -11.28
CA THR A 5 15.84 6.77 -10.54
C THR A 5 14.84 6.11 -11.46
N VAL A 6 14.95 4.82 -11.64
CA VAL A 6 14.02 4.06 -12.46
C VAL A 6 12.92 3.47 -11.56
N PRO A 7 11.65 3.82 -11.79
CA PRO A 7 10.57 3.21 -11.02
C PRO A 7 10.53 1.70 -11.24
N GLN A 8 10.29 0.96 -10.18
CA GLN A 8 10.17 -0.48 -10.22
C GLN A 8 8.79 -0.90 -9.72
N LEU A 9 8.23 -1.92 -10.36
CA LEU A 9 6.97 -2.47 -9.90
C LEU A 9 7.22 -3.25 -8.61
N ARG A 10 6.51 -2.86 -7.54
CA ARG A 10 6.55 -3.52 -6.25
C ARG A 10 5.18 -4.09 -5.94
N THR A 11 5.14 -5.33 -5.51
CA THR A 11 3.90 -6.03 -5.22
C THR A 11 3.86 -6.39 -3.73
N TYR A 12 2.81 -5.97 -3.04
CA TYR A 12 2.67 -6.21 -1.61
C TYR A 12 1.36 -6.93 -1.31
N ARG A 13 1.44 -7.88 -0.39
CA ARG A 13 0.25 -8.51 0.15
C ARG A 13 -0.57 -7.50 0.93
N VAL A 14 -1.88 -7.58 0.79
CA VAL A 14 -2.81 -6.77 1.57
C VAL A 14 -3.77 -7.68 2.33
N VAL A 15 -4.24 -7.20 3.46
CA VAL A 15 -5.28 -7.88 4.24
C VAL A 15 -6.52 -7.01 4.20
N LEU A 16 -7.61 -7.57 3.70
CA LEU A 16 -8.91 -6.90 3.61
C LEU A 16 -9.80 -7.42 4.73
N GLN A 17 -10.41 -6.51 5.47
CA GLN A 17 -11.26 -6.85 6.58
C GLN A 17 -12.47 -5.93 6.59
N TRP A 18 -13.67 -6.50 6.65
CA TRP A 18 -14.88 -5.72 6.81
C TRP A 18 -14.96 -5.18 8.23
N ASP A 19 -15.20 -3.89 8.36
CA ASP A 19 -15.33 -3.20 9.63
C ASP A 19 -16.65 -2.45 9.67
N ASP A 20 -17.52 -2.85 10.58
CA ASP A 20 -18.82 -2.20 10.81
C ASP A 20 -19.01 -1.83 12.29
N GLU A 21 -17.93 -1.67 13.04
CA GLU A 21 -18.01 -1.27 14.44
C GLU A 21 -18.69 0.09 14.57
N ASP A 22 -18.43 1.00 13.63
CA ASP A 22 -19.20 2.23 13.53
C ASP A 22 -20.27 2.04 12.46
N PRO A 23 -21.54 1.83 12.85
CA PRO A 23 -22.59 1.56 11.87
C PRO A 23 -22.87 2.74 10.92
N ASP A 24 -22.44 3.95 11.28
CA ASP A 24 -22.59 5.10 10.42
C ASP A 24 -21.46 5.20 9.39
N ASN A 25 -20.41 4.41 9.54
CA ASN A 25 -19.23 4.47 8.68
C ASN A 25 -18.63 3.07 8.46
N PRO A 26 -19.42 2.10 7.96
CA PRO A 26 -18.88 0.77 7.67
C PRO A 26 -18.00 0.81 6.44
N GLY A 27 -17.08 -0.14 6.35
CA GLY A 27 -16.21 -0.21 5.19
C GLY A 27 -15.23 -1.35 5.23
N TRP A 28 -14.44 -1.45 4.18
CA TRP A 28 -13.36 -2.40 4.06
C TRP A 28 -12.05 -1.74 4.50
N VAL A 29 -11.42 -2.31 5.51
CA VAL A 29 -10.11 -1.87 5.98
C VAL A 29 -9.06 -2.70 5.26
N VAL A 30 -8.03 -2.02 4.75
CA VAL A 30 -6.88 -2.66 4.11
C VAL A 30 -5.65 -2.39 4.95
N THR A 31 -4.97 -3.46 5.34
CA THR A 31 -3.68 -3.37 6.01
C THR A 31 -2.62 -3.96 5.11
N VAL A 32 -1.45 -3.33 5.08
CA VAL A 32 -0.31 -3.82 4.31
C VAL A 32 0.76 -4.31 5.29
N PRO A 33 0.84 -5.63 5.54
CA PRO A 33 1.73 -6.15 6.59
C PRO A 33 3.20 -5.79 6.42
N ALA A 34 3.69 -5.73 5.19
CA ALA A 34 5.10 -5.39 4.93
C ALA A 34 5.43 -3.93 5.21
N LEU A 35 4.42 -3.07 5.34
CA LEU A 35 4.59 -1.64 5.54
C LEU A 35 3.90 -1.22 6.84
N PRO A 36 4.60 -1.25 7.98
CA PRO A 36 3.98 -0.95 9.28
C PRO A 36 3.28 0.41 9.28
N GLY A 37 2.05 0.44 9.75
CA GLY A 37 1.25 1.65 9.78
C GLY A 37 0.54 2.00 8.48
N CYS A 38 0.75 1.23 7.41
CA CYS A 38 0.07 1.47 6.15
C CYS A 38 -1.31 0.81 6.19
N VAL A 39 -2.32 1.61 6.53
CA VAL A 39 -3.71 1.17 6.68
C VAL A 39 -4.60 2.18 5.97
N THR A 40 -5.60 1.69 5.25
CA THR A 40 -6.58 2.56 4.60
C THR A 40 -7.95 1.89 4.60
N GLN A 41 -8.94 2.56 4.05
CA GLN A 41 -10.32 2.10 4.09
C GLN A 41 -11.05 2.54 2.83
N GLY A 42 -12.03 1.75 2.41
CA GLY A 42 -12.91 2.09 1.30
C GLY A 42 -14.29 1.49 1.51
N ASP A 43 -15.29 2.03 0.82
CA ASP A 43 -16.67 1.56 0.94
C ASP A 43 -16.90 0.23 0.25
N THR A 44 -16.12 -0.06 -0.77
CA THR A 44 -16.13 -1.32 -1.51
C THR A 44 -14.73 -1.91 -1.53
N VAL A 45 -14.60 -3.19 -1.88
CA VAL A 45 -13.31 -3.83 -2.05
C VAL A 45 -12.49 -3.10 -3.11
N ASP A 46 -13.09 -2.77 -4.26
CA ASP A 46 -12.39 -2.09 -5.34
C ASP A 46 -11.86 -0.72 -4.90
N GLU A 47 -12.70 0.05 -4.19
CA GLU A 47 -12.27 1.35 -3.66
C GLU A 47 -11.16 1.19 -2.63
N ALA A 48 -11.30 0.23 -1.72
CA ALA A 48 -10.30 -0.03 -0.71
C ALA A 48 -8.94 -0.39 -1.33
N LEU A 49 -8.94 -1.22 -2.38
CA LEU A 49 -7.72 -1.59 -3.08
C LEU A 49 -7.09 -0.41 -3.82
N GLU A 50 -7.91 0.46 -4.41
CA GLU A 50 -7.42 1.66 -5.08
C GLU A 50 -6.77 2.62 -4.07
N ARG A 51 -7.41 2.80 -2.92
CA ARG A 51 -6.83 3.62 -1.84
C ARG A 51 -5.56 2.99 -1.28
N ALA A 52 -5.51 1.66 -1.21
CA ALA A 52 -4.30 0.96 -0.79
C ALA A 52 -3.14 1.21 -1.74
N ARG A 53 -3.41 1.23 -3.05
CA ARG A 53 -2.39 1.53 -4.05
C ARG A 53 -1.80 2.93 -3.81
N GLU A 54 -2.65 3.92 -3.58
CA GLU A 54 -2.21 5.28 -3.30
C GLU A 54 -1.43 5.36 -1.99
N ALA A 55 -1.92 4.68 -0.95
CA ALA A 55 -1.27 4.68 0.36
C ALA A 55 0.11 4.03 0.30
N ILE A 56 0.24 2.91 -0.41
CA ILE A 56 1.52 2.23 -0.59
C ILE A 56 2.48 3.12 -1.36
N ALA A 57 2.02 3.72 -2.46
CA ALA A 57 2.87 4.60 -3.26
C ALA A 57 3.41 5.76 -2.43
N GLY A 58 2.55 6.40 -1.63
CA GLY A 58 2.98 7.49 -0.74
C GLY A 58 3.94 7.04 0.35
N TYR A 59 3.70 5.86 0.92
CA TYR A 59 4.56 5.28 1.94
C TYR A 59 5.97 5.01 1.40
N LEU A 60 6.05 4.38 0.22
CA LEU A 60 7.34 4.08 -0.39
C LEU A 60 8.08 5.35 -0.81
N GLU A 61 7.35 6.35 -1.31
CA GLU A 61 7.95 7.63 -1.64
C GLU A 61 8.54 8.31 -0.41
N ALA A 62 7.85 8.26 0.72
CA ALA A 62 8.35 8.82 1.97
C ALA A 62 9.62 8.11 2.43
N LEU A 63 9.67 6.78 2.32
CA LEU A 63 10.88 6.02 2.66
C LEU A 63 12.05 6.43 1.76
N ALA A 64 11.81 6.54 0.47
CA ALA A 64 12.85 6.93 -0.48
C ALA A 64 13.39 8.33 -0.17
N LYS A 65 12.53 9.27 0.18
CA LYS A 65 12.95 10.63 0.53
C LYS A 65 13.79 10.67 1.79
N ARG A 66 13.57 9.77 2.72
CA ARG A 66 14.35 9.69 3.96
C ARG A 66 15.59 8.80 3.82
N GLY A 67 15.80 8.22 2.65
CA GLY A 67 16.91 7.29 2.43
C GLY A 67 16.76 5.96 3.17
N GLU A 68 15.55 5.61 3.58
CA GLU A 68 15.28 4.36 4.25
C GLU A 68 15.06 3.24 3.24
N PRO A 69 15.43 1.99 3.60
CA PRO A 69 15.25 0.87 2.67
C PRO A 69 13.77 0.63 2.36
N ILE A 70 13.49 0.32 1.10
CA ILE A 70 12.16 -0.08 0.67
C ILE A 70 12.01 -1.57 0.97
N PRO A 71 10.99 -1.98 1.74
CA PRO A 71 10.77 -3.39 2.04
C PRO A 71 10.63 -4.23 0.77
N PRO A 72 11.11 -5.48 0.78
CA PRO A 72 10.99 -6.34 -0.39
C PRO A 72 9.54 -6.65 -0.72
N PRO A 73 9.26 -6.98 -1.98
CA PRO A 73 7.92 -7.39 -2.38
C PRO A 73 7.43 -8.60 -1.59
N ASP A 74 6.13 -8.64 -1.34
CA ASP A 74 5.46 -9.74 -0.68
C ASP A 74 4.30 -10.16 -1.59
N ALA A 75 4.45 -11.30 -2.25
CA ALA A 75 3.60 -11.69 -3.37
C ALA A 75 2.44 -12.61 -3.00
N ASP A 76 2.18 -12.85 -1.72
CA ASP A 76 1.02 -13.66 -1.31
C ASP A 76 -0.27 -12.93 -1.63
N TRP A 77 -1.18 -13.63 -2.29
CA TRP A 77 -2.47 -13.06 -2.67
C TRP A 77 -3.39 -12.88 -1.46
N PRO A 78 -4.21 -11.81 -1.36
CA PRO A 78 -4.36 -10.73 -2.35
C PRO A 78 -3.23 -9.72 -2.31
N THR A 79 -2.91 -9.15 -3.48
CA THR A 79 -1.79 -8.22 -3.62
C THR A 79 -2.21 -6.91 -4.27
N VAL A 80 -1.39 -5.89 -4.04
CA VAL A 80 -1.46 -4.62 -4.75
C VAL A 80 -0.07 -4.32 -5.29
N SER A 81 0.00 -3.94 -6.56
CA SER A 81 1.27 -3.58 -7.21
C SER A 81 1.32 -2.08 -7.45
N VAL A 82 2.45 -1.49 -7.14
CA VAL A 82 2.68 -0.06 -7.35
C VAL A 82 4.03 0.15 -8.01
N LEU A 83 4.15 1.23 -8.77
CA LEU A 83 5.44 1.70 -9.26
C LEU A 83 6.09 2.52 -8.15
N ALA A 84 7.29 2.11 -7.76
CA ALA A 84 8.02 2.75 -6.69
C ALA A 84 9.37 3.23 -7.19
N PRO A 85 9.93 4.30 -6.60
CA PRO A 85 11.28 4.74 -6.94
C PRO A 85 12.28 3.73 -6.36
N THR A 86 12.69 2.78 -7.17
CA THR A 86 13.61 1.70 -6.83
C THR A 86 13.21 0.92 -5.61
#